data_11dd15ae996cf6c3dac674dc9f440c4a
#
_entry.id   11dd15ae996cf6c3dac674dc9f440c4a
#
_cell.length_a   1.000
_cell.length_b   1.000
_cell.length_c   1.000
_cell.angle_alpha   90.00
_cell.angle_beta   90.00
_cell.angle_gamma   90.00
#
_symmetry.space_group_name_H-M   'P 1'
#
loop_
_entity.id
_entity.type
_entity.pdbx_description
1 polymer ?
#
loop_
_entity_poly.entity_id
_entity_poly.type
_entity_poly.pdbx_seq_one_letter_code
_entity_poly.pdbx_strand_id
1 'polypeptide(L)'
;MNLQKDRKYQLIVGDYKNGNGLLIENLQVTFDISKSSDNKNKTNSAAIEIYNLSDESLKILDTDYPAAVFSVGYSQIGIKQVFAGQVSLVTTRKSGTDRVTQLRLGTSYTELNHNVLSQLTSPGRTVKDVFEDIRKAIPGVSRGVYNGTNLNNQVLYGYPLMGTPKEMLNELSEKYQVDWQIDDEVLYAHDKDRANDENFQQAYVISKYTGLIENAYRVTLKSDRSTKDEVKKQGVQWRMLLNPDIKAGSIVKLEDTLIQGWYRVDSLRHFGGFRDNDFYTEVQASAIEKVVKSE
;
A
#
# COMPACT_ATOMS: atom_id res chain seq x y z
N MET A 1 15.11 -22.11 10.23
CA MET A 1 13.72 -21.71 10.50
C MET A 1 13.76 -20.36 11.18
N ASN A 2 13.41 -19.28 10.49
CA ASN A 2 13.41 -17.95 11.10
C ASN A 2 12.24 -17.88 12.06
N LEU A 3 12.53 -17.78 13.35
CA LEU A 3 11.52 -17.70 14.39
C LEU A 3 10.97 -16.26 14.43
N GLN A 4 9.69 -16.10 14.09
CA GLN A 4 8.95 -14.83 14.22
C GLN A 4 8.66 -14.56 15.70
N LYS A 5 9.70 -14.21 16.45
CA LYS A 5 9.65 -13.90 17.89
C LYS A 5 10.13 -12.48 18.15
N ASP A 6 9.73 -11.93 19.31
CA ASP A 6 10.14 -10.63 19.80
C ASP A 6 9.87 -9.52 18.80
N ARG A 7 8.62 -9.09 18.78
CA ARG A 7 8.11 -8.03 17.91
C ARG A 7 8.91 -6.76 18.08
N LYS A 8 9.18 -6.09 16.97
CA LYS A 8 9.81 -4.77 16.95
C LYS A 8 9.08 -3.86 16.00
N TYR A 9 9.09 -2.59 16.29
CA TYR A 9 8.61 -1.55 15.42
C TYR A 9 9.50 -0.31 15.52
N GLN A 10 9.40 0.54 14.53
CA GLN A 10 10.00 1.87 14.50
C GLN A 10 9.01 2.80 13.78
N LEU A 11 8.67 3.90 14.43
CA LEU A 11 7.88 4.96 13.83
C LEU A 11 8.70 6.24 13.84
N ILE A 12 8.93 6.80 12.66
CA ILE A 12 9.60 8.09 12.48
C ILE A 12 8.55 9.06 11.95
N VAL A 13 8.37 10.21 12.61
CA VAL A 13 7.40 11.23 12.21
C VAL A 13 8.04 12.60 12.26
N GLY A 14 7.73 13.44 11.29
CA GLY A 14 8.20 14.83 11.24
C GLY A 14 9.04 15.11 10.00
N ASP A 15 9.78 16.20 10.02
CA ASP A 15 10.74 16.58 8.96
C ASP A 15 12.07 15.87 9.16
N TYR A 16 12.03 14.54 9.13
CA TYR A 16 13.23 13.72 9.36
C TYR A 16 14.30 13.87 8.26
N LYS A 17 13.94 14.38 7.09
CA LYS A 17 14.88 14.66 6.00
C LYS A 17 15.86 15.78 6.38
N ASN A 18 15.39 16.75 7.16
CA ASN A 18 16.19 17.86 7.69
C ASN A 18 16.65 17.64 9.14
N GLY A 19 16.48 16.43 9.69
CA GLY A 19 16.93 16.06 11.03
C GLY A 19 15.98 16.44 12.18
N ASN A 20 14.77 16.89 11.90
CA ASN A 20 13.75 17.29 12.88
C ASN A 20 12.63 16.25 13.00
N GLY A 21 12.99 14.99 13.18
CA GLY A 21 12.03 13.91 13.29
C GLY A 21 11.92 13.35 14.72
N LEU A 22 10.71 12.85 15.05
CA LEU A 22 10.43 12.10 16.27
C LEU A 22 10.59 10.61 15.97
N LEU A 23 11.48 9.93 16.70
CA LEU A 23 11.66 8.49 16.65
C LEU A 23 10.93 7.83 17.83
N ILE A 24 10.05 6.87 17.55
CA ILE A 24 9.29 6.12 18.55
C ILE A 24 9.53 4.62 18.34
N GLU A 25 10.08 3.94 19.37
CA GLU A 25 10.45 2.51 19.31
C GLU A 25 9.97 1.69 20.51
N ASN A 26 9.72 2.32 21.66
CA ASN A 26 9.55 1.61 22.94
C ASN A 26 8.17 1.82 23.60
N LEU A 27 7.34 2.66 23.05
CA LEU A 27 6.00 2.89 23.56
C LEU A 27 5.06 1.77 23.16
N GLN A 28 3.95 1.63 23.88
CA GLN A 28 2.85 0.80 23.39
C GLN A 28 2.26 1.45 22.15
N VAL A 29 2.21 0.68 21.06
CA VAL A 29 1.68 1.08 19.77
C VAL A 29 0.74 0.00 19.26
N THR A 30 -0.40 0.40 18.72
CA THR A 30 -1.27 -0.44 17.90
C THR A 30 -1.38 0.19 16.51
N PHE A 31 -1.56 -0.65 15.50
CA PHE A 31 -1.62 -0.19 14.12
C PHE A 31 -2.59 -1.01 13.27
N ASP A 32 -3.11 -0.36 12.25
CA ASP A 32 -3.97 -0.93 11.22
C ASP A 32 -3.62 -0.26 9.89
N ILE A 33 -3.02 -1.03 8.99
CA ILE A 33 -2.48 -0.56 7.72
C ILE A 33 -3.15 -1.33 6.60
N SER A 34 -3.85 -0.63 5.73
CA SER A 34 -4.50 -1.21 4.56
C SER A 34 -3.82 -0.77 3.28
N LYS A 35 -3.45 -1.73 2.43
CA LYS A 35 -2.84 -1.50 1.13
C LYS A 35 -3.59 -2.27 0.04
N SER A 36 -3.66 -1.67 -1.16
CA SER A 36 -4.31 -2.28 -2.32
C SER A 36 -3.42 -2.15 -3.55
N SER A 37 -3.48 -3.13 -4.44
CA SER A 37 -2.82 -3.06 -5.75
C SER A 37 -3.53 -2.14 -6.74
N ASP A 38 -4.74 -1.69 -6.41
CA ASP A 38 -5.53 -0.71 -7.15
C ASP A 38 -5.92 0.43 -6.20
N ASN A 39 -5.37 1.62 -6.43
CA ASN A 39 -5.62 2.80 -5.62
C ASN A 39 -6.80 3.65 -6.13
N LYS A 40 -7.45 3.25 -7.21
CA LYS A 40 -8.60 3.97 -7.76
C LYS A 40 -9.68 4.18 -6.70
N ASN A 41 -10.05 3.12 -6.01
CA ASN A 41 -11.11 3.13 -4.99
C ASN A 41 -10.61 2.98 -3.56
N LYS A 42 -9.37 2.53 -3.36
CA LYS A 42 -8.79 2.27 -2.05
C LYS A 42 -7.38 2.84 -1.97
N THR A 43 -7.27 4.08 -1.54
CA THR A 43 -5.96 4.67 -1.24
C THR A 43 -5.33 3.94 -0.05
N ASN A 44 -4.03 3.67 -0.14
CA ASN A 44 -3.27 3.11 0.97
C ASN A 44 -3.37 4.02 2.18
N SER A 45 -3.68 3.46 3.33
CA SER A 45 -3.90 4.19 4.57
C SER A 45 -3.38 3.43 5.78
N ALA A 46 -2.99 4.17 6.79
CA ALA A 46 -2.62 3.61 8.08
C ALA A 46 -3.27 4.41 9.23
N ALA A 47 -3.68 3.71 10.26
CA ALA A 47 -4.05 4.25 11.55
C ALA A 47 -3.07 3.69 12.60
N ILE A 48 -2.39 4.57 13.33
CA ILE A 48 -1.43 4.20 14.36
C ILE A 48 -1.85 4.86 15.66
N GLU A 49 -2.06 4.10 16.71
CA GLU A 49 -2.33 4.59 18.06
C GLU A 49 -1.09 4.43 18.93
N ILE A 50 -0.68 5.50 19.57
CA ILE A 50 0.50 5.57 20.42
C ILE A 50 0.04 5.94 21.83
N TYR A 51 0.49 5.18 22.79
CA TYR A 51 0.12 5.36 24.17
C TYR A 51 1.15 6.21 24.92
N ASN A 52 0.67 7.18 25.68
CA ASN A 52 1.43 7.99 26.62
C ASN A 52 2.61 8.77 26.01
N LEU A 53 2.40 9.38 24.83
CA LEU A 53 3.33 10.36 24.26
C LEU A 53 3.55 11.55 25.21
N SER A 54 4.78 12.03 25.29
CA SER A 54 5.12 13.26 26.03
C SER A 54 4.54 14.51 25.33
N ASP A 55 4.37 15.57 26.11
CA ASP A 55 3.88 16.85 25.55
C ASP A 55 4.87 17.47 24.55
N GLU A 56 6.16 17.22 24.74
CA GLU A 56 7.20 17.62 23.79
C GLU A 56 7.06 16.88 22.46
N SER A 57 6.83 15.55 22.51
CA SER A 57 6.59 14.76 21.30
C SER A 57 5.32 15.18 20.57
N LEU A 58 4.25 15.53 21.31
CA LEU A 58 3.02 16.01 20.71
C LEU A 58 3.21 17.31 19.92
N LYS A 59 4.05 18.24 20.41
CA LYS A 59 4.37 19.49 19.68
C LYS A 59 5.04 19.25 18.34
N ILE A 60 5.85 18.18 18.22
CA ILE A 60 6.49 17.82 16.94
C ILE A 60 5.44 17.29 15.94
N LEU A 61 4.40 16.62 16.46
CA LEU A 61 3.31 16.11 15.63
C LEU A 61 2.31 17.17 15.19
N ASP A 62 2.31 18.35 15.83
CA ASP A 62 1.41 19.48 15.56
C ASP A 62 1.91 20.34 14.38
N THR A 63 2.65 19.76 13.47
CA THR A 63 3.07 20.39 12.22
C THR A 63 2.14 19.98 11.08
N ASP A 64 1.98 20.85 10.08
CA ASP A 64 1.14 20.56 8.92
C ASP A 64 1.70 19.37 8.12
N TYR A 65 0.91 18.30 8.05
CA TYR A 65 1.19 17.10 7.24
C TYR A 65 2.62 16.54 7.38
N PRO A 66 3.10 16.24 8.59
CA PRO A 66 4.44 15.71 8.74
C PRO A 66 4.57 14.35 8.04
N ALA A 67 5.73 14.12 7.45
CA ALA A 67 6.03 12.81 6.87
C ALA A 67 6.13 11.75 7.96
N ALA A 68 5.72 10.52 7.67
CA ALA A 68 5.81 9.40 8.59
C ALA A 68 6.25 8.13 7.87
N VAL A 69 7.14 7.39 8.53
CA VAL A 69 7.60 6.06 8.10
C VAL A 69 7.37 5.09 9.25
N PHE A 70 6.63 4.03 8.98
CA PHE A 70 6.37 2.98 9.94
C PHE A 70 6.98 1.65 9.48
N SER A 71 7.83 1.09 10.32
CA SER A 71 8.54 -0.16 10.10
C SER A 71 8.22 -1.15 11.21
N VAL A 72 7.99 -2.40 10.85
CA VAL A 72 7.67 -3.48 11.79
C VAL A 72 8.42 -4.76 11.45
N GLY A 73 8.51 -5.66 12.39
CA GLY A 73 9.14 -6.97 12.20
C GLY A 73 9.43 -7.69 13.51
N TYR A 74 10.49 -8.46 13.49
CA TYR A 74 10.90 -9.29 14.62
C TYR A 74 12.41 -9.16 14.86
N SER A 75 12.83 -9.35 16.10
CA SER A 75 14.25 -9.17 16.50
C SER A 75 15.23 -9.98 15.66
N GLN A 76 14.85 -11.18 15.25
CA GLN A 76 15.75 -12.08 14.52
C GLN A 76 15.76 -11.86 13.01
N ILE A 77 14.66 -11.31 12.45
CA ILE A 77 14.50 -11.10 11.00
C ILE A 77 14.81 -9.65 10.63
N GLY A 78 14.73 -8.75 11.62
CA GLY A 78 14.81 -7.30 11.43
C GLY A 78 13.44 -6.66 11.21
N ILE A 79 13.44 -5.34 11.17
CA ILE A 79 12.26 -4.52 10.86
C ILE A 79 12.34 -4.08 9.40
N LYS A 80 11.18 -4.00 8.76
CA LYS A 80 11.04 -3.48 7.39
C LYS A 80 9.91 -2.47 7.33
N GLN A 81 10.04 -1.51 6.45
CA GLN A 81 9.01 -0.53 6.20
C GLN A 81 7.73 -1.19 5.67
N VAL A 82 6.63 -0.90 6.33
CA VAL A 82 5.29 -1.34 5.90
C VAL A 82 4.40 -0.20 5.45
N PHE A 83 4.75 1.05 5.82
CA PHE A 83 4.04 2.23 5.37
C PHE A 83 4.95 3.46 5.37
N ALA A 84 4.87 4.26 4.31
CA ALA A 84 5.39 5.62 4.25
C ALA A 84 4.32 6.54 3.68
N GLY A 85 4.22 7.74 4.22
CA GLY A 85 3.24 8.72 3.80
C GLY A 85 3.20 9.95 4.70
N GLN A 86 2.10 10.69 4.62
CA GLN A 86 1.87 11.91 5.41
C GLN A 86 0.82 11.67 6.48
N VAL A 87 0.99 12.32 7.62
CA VAL A 87 -0.01 12.36 8.69
C VAL A 87 -1.11 13.34 8.28
N SER A 88 -2.31 12.83 8.02
CA SER A 88 -3.47 13.64 7.63
C SER A 88 -4.29 14.11 8.81
N LEU A 89 -4.19 13.43 9.96
CA LEU A 89 -4.92 13.77 11.18
C LEU A 89 -4.19 13.26 12.41
N VAL A 90 -4.04 14.11 13.41
CA VAL A 90 -3.58 13.76 14.75
C VAL A 90 -4.73 13.99 15.72
N THR A 91 -5.07 12.98 16.51
CA THR A 91 -6.12 13.10 17.54
C THR A 91 -5.61 12.52 18.85
N THR A 92 -5.63 13.29 19.92
CA THR A 92 -5.25 12.83 21.26
C THR A 92 -6.47 12.76 22.15
N ARG A 93 -6.65 11.63 22.84
CA ARG A 93 -7.76 11.39 23.77
C ARG A 93 -7.26 10.74 25.05
N LYS A 94 -8.00 10.94 26.14
CA LYS A 94 -7.81 10.18 27.38
C LYS A 94 -8.61 8.88 27.29
N SER A 95 -8.00 7.76 27.61
CA SER A 95 -8.62 6.44 27.66
C SER A 95 -8.25 5.76 28.97
N GLY A 96 -9.15 5.82 29.97
CA GLY A 96 -8.85 5.40 31.34
C GLY A 96 -7.72 6.24 31.95
N THR A 97 -6.64 5.59 32.34
CA THR A 97 -5.43 6.21 32.89
C THR A 97 -4.46 6.67 31.82
N ASP A 98 -4.62 6.16 30.59
CA ASP A 98 -3.70 6.41 29.49
C ASP A 98 -4.13 7.58 28.61
N ARG A 99 -3.16 8.20 27.97
CA ARG A 99 -3.36 9.15 26.88
C ARG A 99 -3.04 8.45 25.56
N VAL A 100 -4.02 8.35 24.67
CA VAL A 100 -3.90 7.70 23.37
C VAL A 100 -3.87 8.75 22.28
N THR A 101 -2.79 8.79 21.50
CA THR A 101 -2.65 9.63 20.33
C THR A 101 -2.79 8.79 19.08
N GLN A 102 -3.81 9.06 18.26
CA GLN A 102 -4.05 8.40 16.99
C GLN A 102 -3.51 9.26 15.86
N LEU A 103 -2.69 8.66 15.02
CA LEU A 103 -2.24 9.20 13.75
C LEU A 103 -3.00 8.52 12.61
N ARG A 104 -3.57 9.30 11.71
CA ARG A 104 -4.06 8.81 10.42
C ARG A 104 -3.10 9.21 9.33
N LEU A 105 -2.69 8.25 8.53
CA LEU A 105 -1.68 8.40 7.50
C LEU A 105 -2.27 8.06 6.13
N GLY A 106 -1.84 8.81 5.13
CA GLY A 106 -2.15 8.56 3.72
C GLY A 106 -0.91 8.74 2.86
N THR A 107 -0.83 7.97 1.78
CA THR A 107 0.29 8.08 0.83
C THR A 107 0.13 9.38 0.02
N SER A 108 1.17 10.24 0.03
CA SER A 108 1.22 11.54 -0.69
C SER A 108 -0.09 12.34 -0.59
N TYR A 109 -0.67 12.37 0.61
CA TYR A 109 -2.05 12.83 0.82
C TYR A 109 -2.32 14.23 0.28
N THR A 110 -1.44 15.18 0.60
CA THR A 110 -1.61 16.58 0.21
C THR A 110 -1.46 16.77 -1.29
N GLU A 111 -0.38 16.26 -1.85
CA GLU A 111 -0.03 16.45 -3.25
C GLU A 111 -0.99 15.74 -4.19
N LEU A 112 -1.46 14.56 -3.79
CA LEU A 112 -2.38 13.75 -4.59
C LEU A 112 -3.79 14.34 -4.65
N ASN A 113 -4.26 14.97 -3.56
CA ASN A 113 -5.65 15.41 -3.43
C ASN A 113 -5.83 16.94 -3.57
N HIS A 114 -4.78 17.75 -3.36
CA HIS A 114 -4.90 19.20 -3.30
C HIS A 114 -4.12 19.95 -4.37
N ASN A 115 -3.08 19.36 -4.97
CA ASN A 115 -2.44 19.96 -6.13
C ASN A 115 -3.39 20.00 -7.31
N VAL A 116 -3.41 21.11 -8.04
CA VAL A 116 -4.23 21.25 -9.24
C VAL A 116 -3.34 21.36 -10.47
N LEU A 117 -3.54 20.44 -11.40
CA LEU A 117 -2.91 20.47 -12.71
C LEU A 117 -3.75 21.31 -13.67
N SER A 118 -3.08 22.07 -14.53
CA SER A 118 -3.70 22.82 -15.63
C SER A 118 -2.72 22.91 -16.78
N GLN A 119 -2.59 21.79 -17.53
CA GLN A 119 -1.68 21.71 -18.67
C GLN A 119 -2.22 20.75 -19.74
N LEU A 120 -1.75 20.92 -20.96
CA LEU A 120 -2.02 20.02 -22.09
C LEU A 120 -0.77 19.25 -22.43
N THR A 121 -0.86 17.92 -22.52
CA THR A 121 0.26 17.11 -23.03
C THR A 121 0.38 17.22 -24.54
N SER A 122 1.58 17.08 -25.09
CA SER A 122 1.79 17.11 -26.54
C SER A 122 1.12 15.92 -27.23
N PRO A 123 0.63 16.09 -28.47
CA PRO A 123 0.11 15.00 -29.28
C PRO A 123 1.17 13.92 -29.57
N GLY A 124 0.74 12.69 -29.78
CA GLY A 124 1.60 11.55 -30.14
C GLY A 124 2.41 10.93 -29.01
N ARG A 125 2.24 11.41 -27.76
CA ARG A 125 2.85 10.79 -26.58
C ARG A 125 2.09 9.52 -26.20
N THR A 126 2.74 8.64 -25.44
CA THR A 126 2.10 7.43 -24.93
C THR A 126 1.35 7.70 -23.64
N VAL A 127 0.41 6.82 -23.29
CA VAL A 127 -0.27 6.84 -21.97
C VAL A 127 0.77 6.82 -20.84
N LYS A 128 1.84 6.06 -21.00
CA LYS A 128 2.98 5.99 -20.06
C LYS A 128 3.62 7.37 -19.82
N ASP A 129 3.75 8.18 -20.89
CA ASP A 129 4.31 9.53 -20.77
C ASP A 129 3.35 10.46 -20.01
N VAL A 130 2.04 10.29 -20.21
CA VAL A 130 1.02 11.07 -19.49
C VAL A 130 1.04 10.73 -18.00
N PHE A 131 1.16 9.44 -17.65
CA PHE A 131 1.36 9.01 -16.25
C PHE A 131 2.59 9.67 -15.63
N GLU A 132 3.69 9.75 -16.39
CA GLU A 132 4.92 10.39 -15.92
C GLU A 132 4.77 11.90 -15.71
N ASP A 133 4.00 12.59 -16.54
CA ASP A 133 3.73 14.01 -16.37
C ASP A 133 2.90 14.27 -15.10
N ILE A 134 1.89 13.41 -14.84
CA ILE A 134 1.11 13.49 -13.59
C ILE A 134 2.02 13.19 -12.39
N ARG A 135 2.85 12.14 -12.45
CA ARG A 135 3.79 11.81 -11.37
C ARG A 135 4.70 12.99 -11.01
N LYS A 136 5.24 13.68 -12.01
CA LYS A 136 6.10 14.86 -11.79
C LYS A 136 5.40 15.99 -11.06
N ALA A 137 4.08 16.07 -11.15
CA ALA A 137 3.28 17.03 -10.43
C ALA A 137 2.98 16.62 -8.97
N ILE A 138 3.42 15.43 -8.55
CA ILE A 138 3.30 14.94 -7.17
C ILE A 138 4.71 14.94 -6.54
N PRO A 139 5.11 16.02 -5.86
CA PRO A 139 6.42 16.10 -5.21
C PRO A 139 6.63 14.95 -4.22
N GLY A 140 7.84 14.40 -4.22
CA GLY A 140 8.19 13.27 -3.33
C GLY A 140 7.85 11.89 -3.88
N VAL A 141 7.01 11.78 -4.91
CA VAL A 141 6.68 10.49 -5.53
C VAL A 141 7.71 10.14 -6.61
N SER A 142 8.35 9.00 -6.42
CA SER A 142 9.29 8.42 -7.37
C SER A 142 8.56 7.59 -8.44
N ARG A 143 9.24 7.36 -9.56
CA ARG A 143 8.74 6.48 -10.61
C ARG A 143 9.05 5.03 -10.27
N GLY A 144 8.01 4.20 -10.25
CA GLY A 144 8.10 2.75 -10.24
C GLY A 144 8.07 2.14 -11.64
N VAL A 145 7.69 0.88 -11.72
CA VAL A 145 7.53 0.17 -12.97
C VAL A 145 6.18 0.51 -13.61
N TYR A 146 6.21 0.85 -14.89
CA TYR A 146 5.05 1.05 -15.75
C TYR A 146 5.02 -0.07 -16.78
N ASN A 147 4.21 -1.11 -16.53
CA ASN A 147 4.19 -2.34 -17.31
C ASN A 147 2.80 -2.63 -17.90
N GLY A 148 2.73 -2.72 -19.22
CA GLY A 148 1.49 -3.06 -19.92
C GLY A 148 1.48 -2.63 -21.37
N THR A 149 0.69 -3.30 -22.18
CA THR A 149 0.48 -2.95 -23.60
C THR A 149 -0.37 -1.69 -23.73
N ASN A 150 -1.36 -1.50 -22.86
CA ASN A 150 -2.25 -0.34 -22.85
C ASN A 150 -1.49 0.96 -22.53
N LEU A 151 -0.46 0.87 -21.70
CA LEU A 151 0.42 2.00 -21.39
C LEU A 151 1.22 2.52 -22.60
N ASN A 152 1.43 1.69 -23.63
CA ASN A 152 2.11 2.06 -24.86
C ASN A 152 1.16 2.66 -25.92
N ASN A 153 -0.15 2.70 -25.66
CA ASN A 153 -1.12 3.33 -26.56
C ASN A 153 -0.80 4.82 -26.74
N GLN A 154 -0.89 5.31 -27.97
CA GLN A 154 -0.64 6.71 -28.30
C GLN A 154 -1.85 7.59 -28.01
N VAL A 155 -1.59 8.75 -27.44
CA VAL A 155 -2.57 9.83 -27.24
C VAL A 155 -2.44 10.80 -28.43
N LEU A 156 -3.27 10.56 -29.46
CA LEU A 156 -3.11 11.18 -30.77
C LEU A 156 -3.23 12.72 -30.75
N TYR A 157 -4.14 13.27 -29.95
CA TYR A 157 -4.48 14.71 -29.95
C TYR A 157 -3.98 15.47 -28.71
N GLY A 158 -3.11 14.83 -27.93
CA GLY A 158 -2.75 15.33 -26.60
C GLY A 158 -3.80 14.96 -25.54
N TYR A 159 -3.44 15.19 -24.29
CA TYR A 159 -4.30 14.89 -23.13
C TYR A 159 -4.38 16.10 -22.22
N PRO A 160 -5.58 16.63 -21.94
CA PRO A 160 -5.75 17.71 -20.99
C PRO A 160 -5.58 17.16 -19.56
N LEU A 161 -4.65 17.73 -18.81
CA LEU A 161 -4.48 17.47 -17.40
C LEU A 161 -5.11 18.65 -16.62
N MET A 162 -6.38 18.51 -16.24
CA MET A 162 -7.16 19.56 -15.56
C MET A 162 -7.84 18.96 -14.34
N GLY A 163 -7.33 19.24 -13.15
CA GLY A 163 -7.82 18.68 -11.89
C GLY A 163 -6.70 18.21 -11.01
N THR A 164 -7.03 17.46 -9.97
CA THR A 164 -6.04 16.88 -9.05
C THR A 164 -5.31 15.70 -9.69
N PRO A 165 -4.07 15.39 -9.28
CA PRO A 165 -3.35 14.22 -9.76
C PRO A 165 -4.16 12.93 -9.62
N LYS A 166 -4.89 12.77 -8.50
CA LYS A 166 -5.74 11.60 -8.26
C LYS A 166 -6.87 11.48 -9.28
N GLU A 167 -7.56 12.59 -9.59
CA GLU A 167 -8.61 12.60 -10.60
C GLU A 167 -8.06 12.23 -11.96
N MET A 168 -6.90 12.78 -12.34
CA MET A 168 -6.26 12.51 -13.62
C MET A 168 -5.79 11.06 -13.75
N LEU A 169 -5.19 10.50 -12.68
CA LEU A 169 -4.80 9.08 -12.66
C LEU A 169 -6.02 8.17 -12.78
N ASN A 170 -7.13 8.50 -12.11
CA ASN A 170 -8.38 7.74 -12.21
C ASN A 170 -8.99 7.81 -13.60
N GLU A 171 -9.01 8.98 -14.21
CA GLU A 171 -9.54 9.17 -15.57
C GLU A 171 -8.73 8.38 -16.61
N LEU A 172 -7.40 8.41 -16.51
CA LEU A 172 -6.52 7.58 -17.35
C LEU A 172 -6.75 6.09 -17.14
N SER A 173 -6.89 5.67 -15.88
CA SER A 173 -7.19 4.28 -15.50
C SER A 173 -8.45 3.77 -16.19
N GLU A 174 -9.53 4.55 -16.16
CA GLU A 174 -10.79 4.17 -16.81
C GLU A 174 -10.69 4.14 -18.33
N LYS A 175 -10.15 5.20 -18.90
CA LYS A 175 -10.09 5.39 -20.35
C LYS A 175 -9.22 4.35 -21.05
N TYR A 176 -8.08 4.01 -20.46
CA TYR A 176 -7.07 3.14 -21.07
C TYR A 176 -7.00 1.74 -20.44
N GLN A 177 -7.88 1.41 -19.49
CA GLN A 177 -7.92 0.12 -18.80
C GLN A 177 -6.56 -0.23 -18.15
N VAL A 178 -6.05 0.73 -17.39
CA VAL A 178 -4.79 0.65 -16.65
C VAL A 178 -5.09 0.83 -15.18
N ASP A 179 -4.47 0.05 -14.32
CA ASP A 179 -4.51 0.25 -12.87
C ASP A 179 -3.25 0.99 -12.41
N TRP A 180 -3.37 1.76 -11.34
CA TRP A 180 -2.27 2.47 -10.73
C TRP A 180 -2.29 2.32 -9.22
N GLN A 181 -1.11 2.40 -8.62
CA GLN A 181 -0.95 2.46 -7.17
C GLN A 181 0.25 3.33 -6.80
N ILE A 182 0.14 4.02 -5.67
CA ILE A 182 1.28 4.62 -5.00
C ILE A 182 1.53 3.80 -3.74
N ASP A 183 2.68 3.16 -3.66
CA ASP A 183 3.12 2.40 -2.50
C ASP A 183 4.50 2.91 -2.07
N ASP A 184 4.63 3.27 -0.79
CA ASP A 184 5.86 3.79 -0.20
C ASP A 184 6.48 4.97 -1.02
N GLU A 185 5.64 5.93 -1.46
CA GLU A 185 6.00 7.08 -2.28
C GLU A 185 6.56 6.72 -3.67
N VAL A 186 6.17 5.56 -4.22
CA VAL A 186 6.51 5.12 -5.57
C VAL A 186 5.23 4.88 -6.36
N LEU A 187 5.09 5.53 -7.53
CA LEU A 187 3.95 5.32 -8.45
C LEU A 187 4.22 4.15 -9.37
N TYR A 188 3.34 3.17 -9.36
CA TYR A 188 3.30 2.02 -10.27
C TYR A 188 2.09 2.12 -11.18
N ALA A 189 2.19 1.61 -12.41
CA ALA A 189 1.08 1.50 -13.34
C ALA A 189 1.20 0.20 -14.16
N HIS A 190 0.08 -0.49 -14.37
CA HIS A 190 0.03 -1.74 -15.12
C HIS A 190 -1.32 -1.91 -15.81
N ASP A 191 -1.39 -2.77 -16.81
CA ASP A 191 -2.67 -3.11 -17.42
C ASP A 191 -3.61 -3.74 -16.41
N LYS A 192 -4.91 -3.48 -16.55
CA LYS A 192 -5.94 -4.05 -15.67
C LYS A 192 -5.85 -5.57 -15.66
N ASP A 193 -6.05 -6.16 -14.49
CA ASP A 193 -6.00 -7.61 -14.25
C ASP A 193 -4.64 -8.28 -14.52
N ARG A 194 -3.56 -7.53 -14.74
CA ARG A 194 -2.22 -8.07 -14.89
C ARG A 194 -1.47 -8.05 -13.56
N ALA A 195 -0.77 -9.14 -13.25
CA ALA A 195 0.18 -9.15 -12.14
C ALA A 195 1.32 -8.16 -12.42
N ASN A 196 1.82 -7.51 -11.39
CA ASN A 196 2.95 -6.58 -11.52
C ASN A 196 4.27 -7.36 -11.48
N ASP A 197 4.47 -8.25 -12.46
CA ASP A 197 5.49 -9.29 -12.48
C ASP A 197 6.92 -8.76 -12.39
N GLU A 198 7.17 -7.55 -12.94
CA GLU A 198 8.52 -6.97 -12.96
C GLU A 198 8.94 -6.34 -11.62
N ASN A 199 7.98 -6.03 -10.74
CA ASN A 199 8.28 -5.48 -9.41
C ASN A 199 8.58 -6.55 -8.37
N PHE A 200 8.22 -7.80 -8.62
CA PHE A 200 8.34 -8.90 -7.67
C PHE A 200 9.15 -10.05 -8.26
N GLN A 201 10.46 -9.94 -8.17
CA GLN A 201 11.38 -11.01 -8.58
C GLN A 201 11.32 -12.25 -7.68
N GLN A 202 10.57 -12.20 -6.58
CA GLN A 202 10.46 -13.28 -5.61
C GLN A 202 9.00 -13.62 -5.36
N ALA A 203 8.66 -14.89 -5.50
CA ALA A 203 7.39 -15.44 -5.06
C ALA A 203 7.53 -16.00 -3.65
N TYR A 204 6.60 -15.62 -2.77
CA TYR A 204 6.60 -16.11 -1.38
C TYR A 204 5.75 -17.37 -1.28
N VAL A 205 6.26 -18.38 -0.58
CA VAL A 205 5.49 -19.57 -0.23
C VAL A 205 4.79 -19.35 1.10
N ILE A 206 3.47 -19.42 1.08
CA ILE A 206 2.61 -19.25 2.25
C ILE A 206 2.08 -20.62 2.68
N SER A 207 2.50 -21.07 3.85
CA SER A 207 2.14 -22.37 4.43
C SER A 207 2.12 -22.27 5.96
N LYS A 208 1.66 -23.33 6.63
CA LYS A 208 1.75 -23.45 8.08
C LYS A 208 3.19 -23.31 8.63
N TYR A 209 4.19 -23.59 7.81
CA TYR A 209 5.60 -23.46 8.19
C TYR A 209 6.17 -22.06 7.99
N THR A 210 5.49 -21.23 7.21
CA THR A 210 5.90 -19.85 6.92
C THR A 210 5.00 -18.80 7.57
N GLY A 211 4.12 -19.24 8.49
CA GLY A 211 3.32 -18.35 9.33
C GLY A 211 1.83 -18.27 9.00
N LEU A 212 1.30 -19.12 8.11
CA LEU A 212 -0.16 -19.26 7.94
C LEU A 212 -0.78 -19.72 9.26
N ILE A 213 -1.81 -19.01 9.75
CA ILE A 213 -2.43 -19.25 11.05
C ILE A 213 -3.70 -20.07 10.90
N GLU A 214 -4.56 -19.66 9.99
CA GLU A 214 -5.84 -20.31 9.72
C GLU A 214 -5.88 -20.79 8.28
N ASN A 215 -6.74 -21.79 8.00
CA ASN A 215 -6.94 -22.24 6.63
C ASN A 215 -7.45 -21.10 5.75
N ALA A 216 -6.93 -21.04 4.55
CA ALA A 216 -7.42 -20.11 3.54
C ALA A 216 -8.86 -20.45 3.14
N TYR A 217 -9.64 -19.44 2.80
CA TYR A 217 -11.03 -19.60 2.37
C TYR A 217 -11.34 -18.76 1.13
N ARG A 218 -12.34 -19.20 0.37
CA ARG A 218 -12.77 -18.53 -0.85
C ARG A 218 -13.62 -17.31 -0.50
N VAL A 219 -13.36 -16.22 -1.22
CA VAL A 219 -14.11 -14.96 -1.10
C VAL A 219 -14.53 -14.48 -2.48
N THR A 220 -15.64 -13.74 -2.54
CA THR A 220 -16.03 -13.04 -3.75
C THR A 220 -15.41 -11.66 -3.73
N LEU A 221 -14.46 -11.41 -4.62
CA LEU A 221 -13.89 -10.09 -4.83
C LEU A 221 -14.88 -9.26 -5.65
N LYS A 222 -15.18 -8.05 -5.19
CA LYS A 222 -16.01 -7.13 -5.99
C LYS A 222 -15.21 -6.70 -7.21
N SER A 223 -15.71 -6.98 -8.40
CA SER A 223 -15.22 -6.37 -9.63
C SER A 223 -15.73 -4.94 -9.69
N ASP A 224 -14.84 -3.99 -9.89
CA ASP A 224 -15.16 -2.56 -10.03
C ASP A 224 -15.78 -2.20 -11.41
N ARG A 225 -16.26 -3.17 -12.15
CA ARG A 225 -16.92 -2.90 -13.43
C ARG A 225 -18.33 -2.38 -13.17
N SER A 226 -18.54 -1.11 -13.46
CA SER A 226 -19.86 -0.46 -13.53
C SER A 226 -20.67 -0.86 -14.78
N THR A 227 -20.43 -2.04 -15.34
CA THR A 227 -21.16 -2.61 -16.47
C THR A 227 -22.09 -3.71 -15.98
N LYS A 228 -23.26 -3.84 -16.62
CA LYS A 228 -24.35 -4.76 -16.26
C LYS A 228 -24.00 -6.25 -16.14
N ASP A 229 -22.78 -6.63 -16.48
CA ASP A 229 -22.21 -7.98 -16.29
C ASP A 229 -21.16 -7.94 -15.18
N GLU A 230 -21.60 -7.92 -13.92
CA GLU A 230 -20.71 -8.15 -12.77
C GLU A 230 -20.19 -9.58 -12.82
N VAL A 231 -19.04 -9.79 -13.43
CA VAL A 231 -18.30 -11.04 -13.29
C VAL A 231 -17.73 -11.06 -11.88
N LYS A 232 -18.36 -11.82 -11.00
CA LYS A 232 -17.88 -12.06 -9.64
C LYS A 232 -16.55 -12.79 -9.73
N LYS A 233 -15.45 -12.08 -9.53
CA LYS A 233 -14.12 -12.69 -9.47
C LYS A 233 -13.99 -13.47 -8.16
N GLN A 234 -13.72 -14.76 -8.25
CA GLN A 234 -13.43 -15.55 -7.07
C GLN A 234 -12.00 -15.29 -6.62
N GLY A 235 -11.84 -14.95 -5.35
CA GLY A 235 -10.57 -14.80 -4.70
C GLY A 235 -10.40 -15.74 -3.52
N VAL A 236 -9.26 -15.62 -2.87
CA VAL A 236 -8.91 -16.34 -1.64
C VAL A 236 -8.47 -15.35 -0.60
N GLN A 237 -8.86 -15.59 0.64
CA GLN A 237 -8.40 -14.81 1.79
C GLN A 237 -7.75 -15.74 2.81
N TRP A 238 -6.68 -15.23 3.42
CA TRP A 238 -6.00 -15.92 4.53
C TRP A 238 -5.43 -14.93 5.53
N ARG A 239 -5.12 -15.43 6.72
CA ARG A 239 -4.42 -14.70 7.79
C ARG A 239 -3.12 -15.42 8.13
N MET A 240 -2.07 -14.64 8.31
CA MET A 240 -0.76 -15.14 8.66
C MET A 240 -0.08 -14.26 9.71
N LEU A 241 0.97 -14.75 10.35
CA LEU A 241 1.85 -13.92 11.16
C LEU A 241 2.36 -12.74 10.32
N LEU A 242 2.53 -11.59 10.95
CA LEU A 242 2.92 -10.38 10.25
C LEU A 242 4.18 -10.62 9.40
N ASN A 243 4.05 -10.35 8.12
CA ASN A 243 5.15 -10.45 7.16
C ASN A 243 5.24 -9.16 6.33
N PRO A 244 6.23 -8.31 6.62
CA PRO A 244 6.40 -7.03 5.94
C PRO A 244 6.89 -7.17 4.49
N ASP A 245 7.32 -8.35 4.07
CA ASP A 245 7.82 -8.62 2.71
C ASP A 245 6.68 -8.78 1.69
N ILE A 246 5.48 -9.12 2.16
CA ILE A 246 4.33 -9.27 1.28
C ILE A 246 3.74 -7.88 1.01
N LYS A 247 3.67 -7.53 -0.26
CA LYS A 247 3.11 -6.26 -0.75
C LYS A 247 1.89 -6.51 -1.64
N ALA A 248 1.06 -5.50 -1.78
CA ALA A 248 -0.01 -5.52 -2.78
C ALA A 248 0.59 -5.65 -4.19
N GLY A 249 0.04 -6.54 -5.02
CA GLY A 249 0.62 -6.94 -6.31
C GLY A 249 1.62 -8.10 -6.27
N SER A 250 2.11 -8.52 -5.09
CA SER A 250 3.03 -9.66 -4.96
C SER A 250 2.43 -10.96 -5.47
N ILE A 251 3.28 -11.81 -6.05
CA ILE A 251 2.93 -13.20 -6.38
C ILE A 251 3.25 -14.10 -5.20
N VAL A 252 2.30 -14.93 -4.82
CA VAL A 252 2.44 -15.89 -3.73
C VAL A 252 2.01 -17.28 -4.16
N LYS A 253 2.70 -18.29 -3.65
CA LYS A 253 2.27 -19.69 -3.73
C LYS A 253 1.63 -20.05 -2.40
N LEU A 254 0.33 -20.29 -2.40
CA LEU A 254 -0.38 -20.78 -1.23
C LEU A 254 -0.30 -22.30 -1.17
N GLU A 255 0.16 -22.83 -0.04
CA GLU A 255 0.25 -24.27 0.27
C GLU A 255 -0.53 -24.54 1.55
N ASP A 256 -1.85 -24.54 1.44
CA ASP A 256 -2.77 -24.87 2.52
C ASP A 256 -3.38 -26.27 2.29
N THR A 257 -4.02 -26.83 3.32
CA THR A 257 -4.65 -28.16 3.23
C THR A 257 -5.88 -28.17 2.33
N LEU A 258 -6.61 -27.06 2.26
CA LEU A 258 -7.87 -26.94 1.52
C LEU A 258 -7.71 -26.23 0.18
N ILE A 259 -6.81 -25.26 0.11
CA ILE A 259 -6.63 -24.38 -1.06
C ILE A 259 -5.15 -24.28 -1.37
N GLN A 260 -4.79 -24.65 -2.60
CA GLN A 260 -3.42 -24.58 -3.09
C GLN A 260 -3.40 -23.88 -4.45
N GLY A 261 -2.32 -23.16 -4.75
CA GLY A 261 -2.15 -22.52 -6.05
C GLY A 261 -1.30 -21.27 -6.01
N TRP A 262 -1.24 -20.60 -7.17
CA TRP A 262 -0.56 -19.34 -7.35
C TRP A 262 -1.58 -18.20 -7.34
N TYR A 263 -1.27 -17.16 -6.58
CA TYR A 263 -2.16 -16.03 -6.38
C TYR A 263 -1.41 -14.71 -6.49
N ARG A 264 -2.08 -13.68 -6.99
CA ARG A 264 -1.67 -12.29 -6.90
C ARG A 264 -2.36 -11.65 -5.70
N VAL A 265 -1.61 -10.96 -4.87
CA VAL A 265 -2.13 -10.21 -3.75
C VAL A 265 -2.86 -8.96 -4.28
N ASP A 266 -4.18 -8.90 -4.15
CA ASP A 266 -4.98 -7.75 -4.55
C ASP A 266 -5.03 -6.68 -3.45
N SER A 267 -5.17 -7.10 -2.20
CA SER A 267 -5.10 -6.22 -1.05
C SER A 267 -4.56 -6.95 0.18
N LEU A 268 -4.00 -6.17 1.09
CA LEU A 268 -3.52 -6.69 2.35
C LEU A 268 -3.79 -5.70 3.48
N ARG A 269 -3.85 -6.23 4.70
CA ARG A 269 -3.98 -5.47 5.93
C ARG A 269 -2.96 -5.98 6.94
N HIS A 270 -2.05 -5.10 7.38
CA HIS A 270 -1.18 -5.37 8.51
C HIS A 270 -1.79 -4.75 9.75
N PHE A 271 -2.01 -5.54 10.79
CA PHE A 271 -2.61 -5.02 12.01
C PHE A 271 -2.07 -5.71 13.25
N GLY A 272 -2.15 -5.00 14.36
CA GLY A 272 -1.73 -5.52 15.65
C GLY A 272 -1.10 -4.48 16.55
N GLY A 273 -0.36 -4.93 17.54
CA GLY A 273 0.31 -4.07 18.49
C GLY A 273 1.63 -4.63 19.00
N PHE A 274 2.50 -3.72 19.46
CA PHE A 274 3.82 -4.08 19.95
C PHE A 274 3.74 -4.99 21.21
N ARG A 275 2.79 -4.71 22.09
CA ARG A 275 2.54 -5.48 23.33
C ARG A 275 1.11 -5.98 23.40
N ASP A 276 0.51 -6.30 22.27
CA ASP A 276 -0.86 -6.78 22.13
C ASP A 276 -0.87 -8.25 21.71
N ASN A 277 -2.04 -8.89 21.66
CA ASN A 277 -2.18 -10.26 21.18
C ASN A 277 -1.99 -10.34 19.65
N ASP A 278 -2.56 -9.40 18.92
CA ASP A 278 -2.55 -9.41 17.46
C ASP A 278 -1.24 -8.88 16.89
N PHE A 279 -0.75 -9.52 15.83
CA PHE A 279 0.37 -9.08 15.01
C PHE A 279 0.35 -9.87 13.69
N TYR A 280 -0.54 -9.46 12.79
CA TYR A 280 -0.94 -10.28 11.66
C TYR A 280 -0.91 -9.52 10.33
N THR A 281 -0.84 -10.30 9.26
CA THR A 281 -1.13 -9.88 7.89
C THR A 281 -2.35 -10.66 7.39
N GLU A 282 -3.40 -9.96 7.02
CA GLU A 282 -4.52 -10.50 6.24
C GLU A 282 -4.33 -10.17 4.78
N VAL A 283 -4.57 -11.14 3.91
CA VAL A 283 -4.36 -11.01 2.48
C VAL A 283 -5.61 -11.44 1.74
N GLN A 284 -6.02 -10.63 0.75
CA GLN A 284 -6.98 -11.04 -0.28
C GLN A 284 -6.26 -11.12 -1.62
N ALA A 285 -6.47 -12.21 -2.35
CA ALA A 285 -5.73 -12.48 -3.56
C ALA A 285 -6.60 -13.17 -4.63
N SER A 286 -6.28 -12.91 -5.89
CA SER A 286 -6.89 -13.56 -7.05
C SER A 286 -5.98 -14.67 -7.60
N ALA A 287 -6.59 -15.73 -8.11
CA ALA A 287 -5.86 -16.82 -8.77
C ALA A 287 -5.17 -16.32 -10.05
N ILE A 288 -3.94 -16.79 -10.27
CA ILE A 288 -3.19 -16.59 -11.51
C ILE A 288 -3.32 -17.85 -12.35
N GLU A 289 -3.93 -17.76 -13.54
CA GLU A 289 -4.19 -18.92 -14.42
C GLU A 289 -2.92 -19.48 -15.07
N LYS A 290 -1.87 -18.67 -15.24
CA LYS A 290 -0.56 -19.09 -15.77
C LYS A 290 0.58 -18.35 -15.08
N VAL A 291 1.45 -19.11 -14.43
CA VAL A 291 2.79 -18.63 -14.07
C VAL A 291 3.72 -19.00 -15.24
N VAL A 292 4.16 -18.00 -15.99
CA VAL A 292 5.21 -18.21 -16.99
C VAL A 292 6.51 -18.37 -16.22
N LYS A 293 7.09 -19.55 -16.24
CA LYS A 293 8.49 -19.74 -15.79
C LYS A 293 9.38 -19.00 -16.78
N SER A 294 10.14 -18.02 -16.32
CA SER A 294 11.33 -17.58 -17.05
C SER A 294 12.35 -18.72 -16.94
N GLU A 295 12.72 -19.31 -18.06
CA GLU A 295 13.87 -20.19 -18.18
C GLU A 295 15.18 -19.42 -17.95
#